data_65d859241a250bbe821108eaf0088e6b
#
_entry.id   65d859241a250bbe821108eaf0088e6b
#
_cell.length_a   1.000
_cell.length_b   1.000
_cell.length_c   1.000
_cell.angle_alpha   90.00
_cell.angle_beta   90.00
_cell.angle_gamma   90.00
#
_symmetry.space_group_name_H-M   'P 1'
#
loop_
_entity.id
_entity.type
_entity.pdbx_description
1 polymer ?
#
loop_
_entity_poly.entity_id
_entity_poly.type
_entity_poly.pdbx_seq_one_letter_code
_entity_poly.pdbx_strand_id
1 'polypeptide(L)'
;MKILHCADIHLDSAMTANLDKDKARERRSELLASFKDMVGYAVKECIGVIIIAGDLFDTRNVSVGVKKEVYNIIINNPGITFYYLQGNHDNGSFVSYLDEIPANLRMFGKEWTSYNAGIINNGSITKNIVITGVELDSDNVGKIYGSLSLNAGNYNIVVLHGQEASHVSKN
;
A
#
# COMPACT_ATOMS: atom_id res chain seq x y z
N MET A 1 -12.01 -2.21 15.66
CA MET A 1 -11.44 -1.42 14.55
C MET A 1 -11.51 -2.26 13.29
N LYS A 2 -11.89 -1.68 12.16
CA LYS A 2 -11.82 -2.31 10.83
C LYS A 2 -10.59 -1.77 10.10
N ILE A 3 -9.90 -2.60 9.34
CA ILE A 3 -8.76 -2.25 8.49
C ILE A 3 -9.05 -2.79 7.11
N LEU A 4 -8.81 -2.02 6.07
CA LEU A 4 -8.86 -2.44 4.69
C LEU A 4 -7.42 -2.72 4.22
N HIS A 5 -7.22 -3.80 3.50
CA HIS A 5 -5.93 -4.17 2.92
C HIS A 5 -6.09 -4.40 1.42
N CYS A 6 -5.18 -3.86 0.65
CA CYS A 6 -5.07 -4.07 -0.79
C CYS A 6 -3.60 -4.20 -1.20
N ALA A 7 -3.36 -4.85 -2.31
CA ALA A 7 -2.06 -5.02 -2.96
C ALA A 7 -2.27 -5.21 -4.46
N ASP A 8 -1.22 -5.10 -5.26
CA ASP A 8 -1.20 -5.47 -6.68
C ASP A 8 -2.32 -4.79 -7.50
N ILE A 9 -2.56 -3.49 -7.26
CA ILE A 9 -3.60 -2.73 -7.96
C ILE A 9 -3.16 -2.38 -9.38
N HIS A 10 -1.85 -2.16 -9.59
CA HIS A 10 -1.24 -1.88 -10.88
C HIS A 10 -1.92 -0.74 -11.65
N LEU A 11 -2.16 0.39 -10.96
CA LEU A 11 -2.68 1.60 -11.60
C LEU A 11 -1.78 2.03 -12.76
N ASP A 12 -2.40 2.54 -13.81
CA ASP A 12 -1.74 2.99 -15.04
C ASP A 12 -0.97 1.89 -15.79
N SER A 13 -1.36 0.63 -15.59
CA SER A 13 -0.81 -0.50 -16.35
C SER A 13 -0.94 -0.27 -17.86
N ALA A 14 0.11 -0.58 -18.60
CA ALA A 14 0.13 -0.40 -20.05
C ALA A 14 -0.92 -1.27 -20.78
N MET A 15 -1.35 -2.38 -20.16
CA MET A 15 -2.38 -3.28 -20.69
C MET A 15 -2.13 -3.71 -22.13
N THR A 16 -0.86 -3.96 -22.50
CA THR A 16 -0.44 -4.18 -23.89
C THR A 16 -0.75 -5.58 -24.43
N ALA A 17 -1.12 -6.52 -23.56
CA ALA A 17 -1.39 -7.90 -23.98
C ALA A 17 -2.81 -8.03 -24.56
N ASN A 18 -2.92 -8.19 -25.88
CA ASN A 18 -4.15 -8.53 -26.62
C ASN A 18 -5.30 -7.50 -26.55
N LEU A 19 -5.03 -6.25 -26.16
CA LEU A 19 -6.01 -5.16 -26.16
C LEU A 19 -5.65 -4.09 -27.19
N ASP A 20 -6.67 -3.58 -27.90
CA ASP A 20 -6.52 -2.35 -28.66
C ASP A 20 -6.36 -1.13 -27.71
N LYS A 21 -5.93 0.00 -28.28
CA LYS A 21 -5.61 1.21 -27.49
C LYS A 21 -6.81 1.76 -26.71
N ASP A 22 -7.99 1.66 -27.27
CA ASP A 22 -9.22 2.20 -26.66
C ASP A 22 -9.65 1.32 -25.47
N LYS A 23 -9.64 0.00 -25.63
CA LYS A 23 -9.90 -0.93 -24.54
C LYS A 23 -8.84 -0.85 -23.43
N ALA A 24 -7.56 -0.70 -23.79
CA ALA A 24 -6.51 -0.52 -22.81
C ALA A 24 -6.73 0.77 -21.98
N ARG A 25 -7.19 1.85 -22.62
CA ARG A 25 -7.55 3.10 -21.95
C ARG A 25 -8.75 2.93 -21.03
N GLU A 26 -9.79 2.25 -21.49
CA GLU A 26 -10.99 1.94 -20.70
C GLU A 26 -10.61 1.17 -19.43
N ARG A 27 -9.83 0.09 -19.56
CA ARG A 27 -9.38 -0.73 -18.43
C ARG A 27 -8.54 0.04 -17.41
N ARG A 28 -7.65 0.94 -17.86
CA ARG A 28 -6.92 1.83 -16.94
C ARG A 28 -7.85 2.74 -16.15
N SER A 29 -8.87 3.27 -16.81
CA SER A 29 -9.88 4.12 -16.15
C SER A 29 -10.69 3.32 -15.13
N GLU A 30 -11.05 2.07 -15.43
CA GLU A 30 -11.76 1.17 -14.51
C GLU A 30 -10.93 0.85 -13.26
N LEU A 31 -9.61 0.60 -13.40
CA LEU A 31 -8.74 0.37 -12.24
C LEU A 31 -8.71 1.57 -11.30
N LEU A 32 -8.56 2.77 -11.85
CA LEU A 32 -8.57 4.00 -11.05
C LEU A 32 -9.94 4.23 -10.40
N ALA A 33 -11.03 3.97 -11.12
CA ALA A 33 -12.38 4.02 -10.56
C ALA A 33 -12.56 3.01 -9.41
N SER A 34 -12.10 1.76 -9.59
CA SER A 34 -12.15 0.73 -8.56
C SER A 34 -11.37 1.11 -7.31
N PHE A 35 -10.19 1.72 -7.45
CA PHE A 35 -9.43 2.24 -6.31
C PHE A 35 -10.21 3.34 -5.58
N LYS A 36 -10.83 4.27 -6.31
CA LYS A 36 -11.66 5.33 -5.76
C LYS A 36 -12.89 4.76 -5.03
N ASP A 37 -13.55 3.78 -5.61
CA ASP A 37 -14.72 3.12 -5.03
C ASP A 37 -14.35 2.35 -3.75
N MET A 38 -13.19 1.71 -3.71
CA MET A 38 -12.65 1.06 -2.53
C MET A 38 -12.44 2.07 -1.38
N VAL A 39 -11.88 3.24 -1.66
CA VAL A 39 -11.74 4.29 -0.65
C VAL A 39 -13.10 4.86 -0.23
N GLY A 40 -14.03 5.04 -1.17
CA GLY A 40 -15.41 5.42 -0.89
C GLY A 40 -16.12 4.42 0.02
N TYR A 41 -15.91 3.13 -0.21
CA TYR A 41 -16.39 2.06 0.68
C TYR A 41 -15.79 2.19 2.09
N ALA A 42 -14.49 2.45 2.20
CA ALA A 42 -13.83 2.65 3.49
C ALA A 42 -14.46 3.82 4.27
N VAL A 43 -14.74 4.94 3.61
CA VAL A 43 -15.45 6.09 4.21
C VAL A 43 -16.85 5.68 4.70
N LYS A 44 -17.62 5.02 3.85
CA LYS A 44 -18.99 4.57 4.17
C LYS A 44 -19.03 3.63 5.38
N GLU A 45 -18.07 2.73 5.46
CA GLU A 45 -17.96 1.72 6.53
C GLU A 45 -17.20 2.21 7.77
N CYS A 46 -16.84 3.49 7.82
CA CYS A 46 -16.04 4.08 8.91
C CYS A 46 -14.73 3.32 9.15
N ILE A 47 -14.04 2.93 8.07
CA ILE A 47 -12.73 2.30 8.11
C ILE A 47 -11.67 3.40 8.13
N GLY A 48 -10.96 3.55 9.23
CA GLY A 48 -9.96 4.60 9.42
C GLY A 48 -8.55 4.22 8.97
N VAL A 49 -8.32 3.00 8.51
CA VAL A 49 -7.00 2.50 8.08
C VAL A 49 -7.11 1.74 6.78
N ILE A 50 -6.27 2.14 5.81
CA ILE A 50 -6.05 1.40 4.56
C ILE A 50 -4.57 1.04 4.47
N ILE A 51 -4.25 -0.24 4.26
CA ILE A 51 -2.90 -0.75 4.01
C ILE A 51 -2.79 -1.05 2.51
N ILE A 52 -1.86 -0.41 1.83
CA ILE A 52 -1.48 -0.66 0.44
C ILE A 52 -0.15 -1.40 0.47
N ALA A 53 -0.20 -2.72 0.27
CA ALA A 53 0.95 -3.60 0.45
C ALA A 53 1.66 -3.92 -0.87
N GLY A 54 2.14 -2.89 -1.53
CA GLY A 54 2.93 -2.96 -2.74
C GLY A 54 2.14 -2.95 -4.04
N ASP A 55 2.84 -2.59 -5.10
CA ASP A 55 2.39 -2.56 -6.49
C ASP A 55 1.08 -1.78 -6.68
N LEU A 56 1.04 -0.56 -6.08
CA LEU A 56 -0.04 0.39 -6.35
C LEU A 56 -0.02 0.82 -7.81
N PHE A 57 1.17 0.97 -8.39
CA PHE A 57 1.38 1.34 -9.79
C PHE A 57 2.13 0.23 -10.55
N ASP A 58 1.91 0.13 -11.87
CA ASP A 58 2.49 -0.94 -12.69
C ASP A 58 3.74 -0.51 -13.46
N THR A 59 4.02 0.78 -13.59
CA THR A 59 5.06 1.24 -14.50
C THR A 59 6.01 2.25 -13.87
N ARG A 60 7.25 2.28 -14.41
CA ARG A 60 8.22 3.32 -14.08
C ARG A 60 7.75 4.73 -14.50
N ASN A 61 6.85 4.83 -15.46
CA ASN A 61 6.37 6.08 -16.05
C ASN A 61 4.88 6.29 -15.81
N VAL A 62 4.47 6.23 -14.54
CA VAL A 62 3.09 6.55 -14.16
C VAL A 62 2.74 7.97 -14.61
N SER A 63 1.61 8.13 -15.27
CA SER A 63 1.17 9.43 -15.74
C SER A 63 0.93 10.40 -14.58
N VAL A 64 1.27 11.68 -14.82
CA VAL A 64 1.05 12.75 -13.83
C VAL A 64 -0.43 12.82 -13.42
N GLY A 65 -1.34 12.55 -14.37
CA GLY A 65 -2.78 12.53 -14.11
C GLY A 65 -3.16 11.50 -13.05
N VAL A 66 -2.68 10.25 -13.18
CA VAL A 66 -2.98 9.17 -12.20
C VAL A 66 -2.35 9.48 -10.84
N LYS A 67 -1.10 9.96 -10.80
CA LYS A 67 -0.46 10.38 -9.53
C LYS A 67 -1.26 11.45 -8.82
N LYS A 68 -1.72 12.46 -9.56
CA LYS A 68 -2.55 13.54 -9.04
C LYS A 68 -3.88 13.04 -8.50
N GLU A 69 -4.54 12.12 -9.20
CA GLU A 69 -5.79 11.54 -8.72
C GLU A 69 -5.60 10.74 -7.42
N VAL A 70 -4.55 9.90 -7.34
CA VAL A 70 -4.23 9.15 -6.11
C VAL A 70 -3.91 10.10 -4.95
N TYR A 71 -3.11 11.14 -5.20
CA TYR A 71 -2.83 12.18 -4.22
C TYR A 71 -4.10 12.86 -3.72
N ASN A 72 -4.98 13.27 -4.64
CA ASN A 72 -6.25 13.91 -4.31
C ASN A 72 -7.16 12.97 -3.48
N ILE A 73 -7.20 11.68 -3.83
CA ILE A 73 -7.95 10.68 -3.04
C ILE A 73 -7.44 10.63 -1.60
N ILE A 74 -6.12 10.63 -1.40
CA ILE A 74 -5.52 10.59 -0.07
C ILE A 74 -5.86 11.86 0.72
N ILE A 75 -5.56 13.05 0.20
CA ILE A 75 -5.73 14.30 0.93
C ILE A 75 -7.20 14.65 1.21
N ASN A 76 -8.11 14.24 0.33
CA ASN A 76 -9.56 14.49 0.49
C ASN A 76 -10.24 13.51 1.47
N ASN A 77 -9.51 12.52 1.99
CA ASN A 77 -10.00 11.58 2.99
C ASN A 77 -9.16 11.62 4.28
N PRO A 78 -9.10 12.77 4.99
CA PRO A 78 -8.22 12.93 6.16
C PRO A 78 -8.61 12.03 7.34
N GLY A 79 -9.82 11.48 7.35
CA GLY A 79 -10.27 10.49 8.35
C GLY A 79 -9.71 9.08 8.13
N ILE A 80 -8.99 8.84 7.03
CA ILE A 80 -8.36 7.57 6.71
C ILE A 80 -6.84 7.76 6.75
N THR A 81 -6.14 6.93 7.51
CA THR A 81 -4.67 6.82 7.43
C THR A 81 -4.30 5.75 6.43
N PHE A 82 -3.55 6.14 5.41
CA PHE A 82 -3.03 5.25 4.39
C PHE A 82 -1.61 4.80 4.78
N TYR A 83 -1.39 3.49 4.83
CA TYR A 83 -0.08 2.88 5.03
C TYR A 83 0.38 2.32 3.69
N TYR A 84 1.37 2.96 3.08
CA TYR A 84 1.84 2.62 1.76
C TYR A 84 3.23 2.01 1.81
N LEU A 85 3.32 0.78 1.37
CA LEU A 85 4.55 0.05 1.11
C LEU A 85 4.72 -0.06 -0.40
N GLN A 86 5.86 0.35 -0.91
CA GLN A 86 6.16 0.22 -2.33
C GLN A 86 6.48 -1.24 -2.68
N GLY A 87 5.95 -1.69 -3.81
CA GLY A 87 6.31 -2.96 -4.43
C GLY A 87 7.44 -2.78 -5.46
N ASN A 88 7.78 -3.87 -6.13
CA ASN A 88 8.85 -3.86 -7.13
C ASN A 88 8.49 -3.11 -8.42
N HIS A 89 7.20 -2.86 -8.68
CA HIS A 89 6.72 -2.07 -9.81
C HIS A 89 6.62 -0.56 -9.50
N ASP A 90 6.47 -0.17 -8.24
CA ASP A 90 6.20 1.23 -7.84
C ASP A 90 7.36 2.22 -8.06
N ASN A 91 8.57 1.77 -8.06
CA ASN A 91 9.86 2.45 -8.32
C ASN A 91 10.04 3.91 -7.81
N GLY A 92 9.29 4.34 -6.81
CA GLY A 92 9.42 5.65 -6.19
C GLY A 92 8.87 6.84 -6.98
N SER A 93 8.29 6.62 -8.16
CA SER A 93 7.83 7.72 -9.01
C SER A 93 6.66 8.52 -8.45
N PHE A 94 5.84 7.90 -7.60
CA PHE A 94 4.78 8.59 -6.88
C PHE A 94 5.35 9.43 -5.74
N VAL A 95 6.26 8.89 -4.97
CA VAL A 95 6.92 9.60 -3.86
C VAL A 95 7.67 10.83 -4.35
N SER A 96 8.41 10.69 -5.46
CA SER A 96 9.12 11.81 -6.09
C SER A 96 8.20 12.89 -6.66
N TYR A 97 6.93 12.59 -6.85
CA TYR A 97 5.90 13.53 -7.29
C TYR A 97 5.37 14.39 -6.14
N LEU A 98 5.49 13.92 -4.89
CA LEU A 98 4.95 14.61 -3.73
C LEU A 98 5.91 15.73 -3.30
N ASP A 99 5.47 16.98 -3.29
CA ASP A 99 6.21 18.10 -2.69
C ASP A 99 6.29 17.93 -1.16
N GLU A 100 5.18 17.49 -0.55
CA GLU A 100 5.09 17.13 0.86
C GLU A 100 4.28 15.83 1.02
N ILE A 101 4.71 15.00 1.97
CA ILE A 101 3.97 13.78 2.32
C ILE A 101 2.71 14.18 3.09
N PRO A 102 1.50 13.82 2.61
CA PRO A 102 0.25 14.12 3.31
C PRO A 102 0.24 13.61 4.74
N ALA A 103 -0.35 14.39 5.66
CA ALA A 103 -0.39 14.06 7.08
C ALA A 103 -1.06 12.71 7.40
N ASN A 104 -1.91 12.22 6.50
CA ASN A 104 -2.61 10.93 6.59
C ASN A 104 -1.97 9.83 5.73
N LEU A 105 -0.76 10.04 5.16
CA LEU A 105 0.02 9.03 4.46
C LEU A 105 1.22 8.60 5.32
N ARG A 106 1.35 7.31 5.56
CA ARG A 106 2.49 6.69 6.23
C ARG A 106 3.20 5.79 5.24
N MET A 107 4.51 5.99 5.10
CA MET A 107 5.32 5.24 4.14
C MET A 107 6.31 4.36 4.88
N PHE A 108 6.57 3.21 4.32
CA PHE A 108 7.64 2.34 4.76
C PHE A 108 8.89 2.59 3.91
N GLY A 109 10.04 2.15 4.41
CA GLY A 109 11.31 2.26 3.73
C GLY A 109 12.07 0.93 3.77
N LYS A 110 13.36 0.96 3.48
CA LYS A 110 14.23 -0.22 3.41
C LYS A 110 14.63 -0.81 4.76
N GLU A 111 14.19 -0.19 5.85
CA GLU A 111 14.37 -0.67 7.22
C GLU A 111 13.00 -0.86 7.87
N TRP A 112 12.91 -1.77 8.83
CA TRP A 112 11.68 -1.99 9.59
C TRP A 112 11.19 -0.69 10.24
N THR A 113 10.04 -0.24 9.79
CA THR A 113 9.37 0.96 10.32
C THR A 113 8.05 0.56 10.93
N SER A 114 7.77 1.04 12.14
CA SER A 114 6.55 0.72 12.88
C SER A 114 5.73 1.97 13.16
N TYR A 115 4.42 1.87 12.95
CA TYR A 115 3.45 2.91 13.24
C TYR A 115 2.37 2.41 14.19
N ASN A 116 2.01 3.20 15.18
CA ASN A 116 0.81 2.95 15.98
C ASN A 116 -0.42 3.36 15.16
N ALA A 117 -1.25 2.39 14.82
CA ALA A 117 -2.47 2.59 14.03
C ALA A 117 -3.73 2.75 14.89
N GLY A 118 -3.62 2.61 16.20
CA GLY A 118 -4.75 2.75 17.13
C GLY A 118 -4.66 1.81 18.33
N ILE A 119 -5.77 1.73 19.03
CA ILE A 119 -5.89 0.95 20.26
C ILE A 119 -7.14 0.08 20.17
N ILE A 120 -7.02 -1.18 20.57
CA ILE A 120 -8.15 -2.06 20.86
C ILE A 120 -8.33 -2.16 22.37
N ASN A 121 -9.54 -1.89 22.82
CA ASN A 121 -9.96 -2.10 24.19
C ASN A 121 -11.22 -2.98 24.19
N ASN A 122 -11.14 -4.16 24.82
CA ASN A 122 -12.27 -5.08 24.97
C ASN A 122 -12.79 -5.16 26.42
N GLY A 123 -12.50 -4.13 27.21
CA GLY A 123 -12.90 -4.05 28.63
C GLY A 123 -11.89 -4.67 29.59
N SER A 124 -11.24 -5.75 29.23
CA SER A 124 -10.25 -6.44 30.09
C SER A 124 -8.81 -6.22 29.65
N ILE A 125 -8.60 -5.99 28.36
CA ILE A 125 -7.28 -5.86 27.76
C ILE A 125 -7.28 -4.65 26.84
N THR A 126 -6.29 -3.77 27.03
CA THR A 126 -5.99 -2.66 26.12
C THR A 126 -4.67 -2.95 25.43
N LYS A 127 -4.68 -2.98 24.10
CA LYS A 127 -3.49 -3.21 23.28
C LYS A 127 -3.41 -2.19 22.14
N ASN A 128 -2.19 -1.76 21.84
CA ASN A 128 -1.94 -0.99 20.62
C ASN A 128 -2.03 -1.91 19.40
N ILE A 129 -2.47 -1.35 18.28
CA ILE A 129 -2.34 -1.95 16.96
C ILE A 129 -1.12 -1.32 16.32
N VAL A 130 -0.11 -2.12 16.02
CA VAL A 130 1.13 -1.65 15.42
C VAL A 130 1.26 -2.27 14.03
N ILE A 131 1.42 -1.42 13.03
CA ILE A 131 1.68 -1.82 11.65
C ILE A 131 3.17 -1.61 11.39
N THR A 132 3.87 -2.70 11.11
CA THR A 132 5.32 -2.72 10.86
C THR A 132 5.54 -3.20 9.44
N GLY A 133 6.30 -2.45 8.66
CA GLY A 133 6.58 -2.80 7.27
C GLY A 133 8.01 -2.48 6.86
N VAL A 134 8.44 -3.11 5.77
CA VAL A 134 9.72 -2.85 5.12
C VAL A 134 9.62 -3.12 3.63
N GLU A 135 10.21 -2.26 2.83
CA GLU A 135 10.36 -2.46 1.39
C GLU A 135 11.53 -3.43 1.13
N LEU A 136 11.25 -4.49 0.38
CA LEU A 136 12.26 -5.48 0.02
C LEU A 136 13.01 -5.06 -1.25
N ASP A 137 14.33 -5.22 -1.23
CA ASP A 137 15.18 -5.08 -2.40
C ASP A 137 16.30 -6.15 -2.39
N SER A 138 17.15 -6.13 -3.43
CA SER A 138 18.29 -7.06 -3.55
C SER A 138 19.28 -6.97 -2.39
N ASP A 139 19.39 -5.81 -1.74
CA ASP A 139 20.40 -5.54 -0.73
C ASP A 139 19.97 -6.00 0.66
N ASN A 140 18.65 -6.01 0.93
CA ASN A 140 18.09 -6.32 2.25
C ASN A 140 17.38 -7.67 2.36
N VAL A 141 16.82 -8.21 1.26
CA VAL A 141 15.97 -9.43 1.27
C VAL A 141 16.57 -10.63 2.01
N GLY A 142 17.88 -10.82 1.94
CA GLY A 142 18.56 -11.94 2.59
C GLY A 142 18.75 -11.80 4.11
N LYS A 143 18.55 -10.61 4.67
CA LYS A 143 18.89 -10.29 6.08
C LYS A 143 17.70 -9.79 6.87
N ILE A 144 16.70 -9.22 6.18
CA ILE A 144 15.67 -8.41 6.80
C ILE A 144 14.80 -9.18 7.79
N TYR A 145 14.49 -10.45 7.49
CA TYR A 145 13.64 -11.26 8.35
C TYR A 145 14.26 -11.51 9.73
N GLY A 146 15.58 -11.67 9.80
CA GLY A 146 16.31 -11.88 11.06
C GLY A 146 16.37 -10.65 11.97
N SER A 147 16.10 -9.46 11.43
CA SER A 147 16.10 -8.20 12.18
C SER A 147 14.72 -7.74 12.65
N LEU A 148 13.65 -8.46 12.30
CA LEU A 148 12.30 -8.12 12.74
C LEU A 148 12.16 -8.32 14.26
N SER A 149 11.79 -7.26 14.97
CA SER A 149 11.49 -7.31 16.40
C SER A 149 10.08 -6.77 16.65
N LEU A 150 9.24 -7.57 17.28
CA LEU A 150 7.84 -7.25 17.56
C LEU A 150 7.57 -7.29 19.08
N ASN A 151 6.79 -6.34 19.58
CA ASN A 151 6.33 -6.36 20.96
C ASN A 151 5.11 -7.24 21.09
N ALA A 152 5.21 -8.36 21.83
CA ALA A 152 4.13 -9.32 22.08
C ALA A 152 2.94 -8.71 22.87
N GLY A 153 3.13 -7.56 23.52
CA GLY A 153 2.07 -6.80 24.18
C GLY A 153 1.10 -6.11 23.21
N ASN A 154 1.46 -5.98 21.93
CA ASN A 154 0.67 -5.32 20.90
C ASN A 154 -0.08 -6.34 20.02
N TYR A 155 -1.06 -5.85 19.26
CA TYR A 155 -1.52 -6.48 18.04
C TYR A 155 -0.63 -6.03 16.89
N ASN A 156 0.22 -6.93 16.42
CA ASN A 156 1.19 -6.62 15.37
C ASN A 156 0.67 -7.07 14.00
N ILE A 157 0.72 -6.17 13.04
CA ILE A 157 0.46 -6.41 11.62
C ILE A 157 1.79 -6.17 10.90
N VAL A 158 2.32 -7.19 10.24
CA VAL A 158 3.55 -7.07 9.44
C VAL A 158 3.17 -6.98 7.98
N VAL A 159 3.72 -5.97 7.30
CA VAL A 159 3.45 -5.69 5.89
C VAL A 159 4.72 -5.89 5.09
N LEU A 160 4.65 -6.76 4.11
CA LEU A 160 5.71 -7.07 3.15
C LEU A 160 5.10 -7.21 1.77
N HIS A 161 5.88 -6.92 0.74
CA HIS A 161 5.54 -7.21 -0.64
C HIS A 161 6.68 -8.01 -1.28
N GLY A 162 6.35 -9.19 -1.81
CA GLY A 162 7.32 -10.08 -2.42
C GLY A 162 6.84 -11.52 -2.45
N GLN A 163 7.68 -12.41 -3.00
CA GLN A 163 7.41 -13.84 -3.09
C GLN A 163 8.40 -14.63 -2.25
N GLU A 164 7.91 -15.56 -1.47
CA GLU A 164 8.76 -16.49 -0.74
C GLU A 164 9.36 -17.54 -1.70
N ALA A 165 10.66 -17.79 -1.57
CA ALA A 165 11.40 -18.70 -2.45
C ALA A 165 10.84 -20.14 -2.48
N SER A 166 10.19 -20.59 -1.40
CA SER A 166 9.58 -21.91 -1.32
C SER A 166 8.35 -22.08 -2.24
N HIS A 167 7.78 -20.98 -2.71
CA HIS A 167 6.60 -20.95 -3.59
C HIS A 167 6.93 -20.61 -5.05
N VAL A 168 8.22 -20.40 -5.36
CA VAL A 168 8.63 -20.21 -6.75
C VAL A 168 8.47 -21.56 -7.47
N SER A 169 7.50 -21.66 -8.37
CA SER A 169 7.37 -22.83 -9.24
C SER A 169 8.68 -22.97 -10.05
N LYS A 170 9.35 -24.10 -9.90
CA LYS A 170 10.48 -24.43 -10.77
C LYS A 170 9.90 -24.69 -12.17
N ASN A 171 9.92 -23.66 -13.02
CA ASN A 171 9.70 -23.82 -14.45
C ASN A 171 10.97 -24.38 -15.09
#